data_4ca23d45e4108416a4d67bae57a44753
#
_entry.id   4ca23d45e4108416a4d67bae57a44753
#
_cell.length_a   1.000
_cell.length_b   1.000
_cell.length_c   1.000
_cell.angle_alpha   90.00
_cell.angle_beta   90.00
_cell.angle_gamma   90.00
#
_symmetry.space_group_name_H-M   'P 1'
#
loop_
_entity.id
_entity.type
_entity.pdbx_description
1 polymer ?
#
loop_
_entity_poly.entity_id
_entity_poly.type
_entity_poly.pdbx_seq_one_letter_code
_entity_poly.pdbx_strand_id
1 'polypeptide(L)'
;YFSAWPVLEKEVREGRMEWSKETCIALYDSLAEQVNQSFPAFMEQAFHCPREMGGLIKAGRETVADRGLFITKKRYAVNAIDIEGKRLDVEGKIGKTKATGLDLKRSDTPKVIQEFLLEILNKLLAGTGREEIVERIKEFKYEFTDRPGWEKGSPKRVNNLTKYGEEEKRLGKANMPGHVRAALNWNTMRRMQGDNYSMQIVDGMKVIVCKLKSNPLGWTSIAYPTDELHLPAWFRELPFDDSEMEATVVDGKVDNLLGVLDWDLGAATNTENQF
;
A
#
# COMPACT_ATOMS: atom_id res chain seq x y z
N TYR A 1 -8.11 15.85 -6.79
CA TYR A 1 -7.43 16.99 -6.17
C TYR A 1 -6.95 17.96 -7.22
N PHE A 2 -6.95 19.24 -6.91
CA PHE A 2 -6.37 20.32 -7.71
C PHE A 2 -5.73 21.34 -6.76
N SER A 3 -4.82 22.17 -7.29
CA SER A 3 -4.17 23.22 -6.55
C SER A 3 -4.44 24.57 -7.21
N ALA A 4 -4.82 25.56 -6.43
CA ALA A 4 -4.93 26.95 -6.86
C ALA A 4 -3.57 27.68 -6.87
N TRP A 5 -2.53 27.08 -6.28
CA TRP A 5 -1.20 27.70 -6.14
C TRP A 5 -0.61 28.22 -7.47
N PRO A 6 -0.61 27.46 -8.58
CA PRO A 6 -0.04 27.96 -9.83
C PRO A 6 -0.66 29.27 -10.35
N VAL A 7 -1.93 29.54 -9.96
CA VAL A 7 -2.63 30.77 -10.34
C VAL A 7 -2.37 31.88 -9.34
N LEU A 8 -2.24 31.55 -8.06
CA LEU A 8 -2.16 32.52 -6.97
C LEU A 8 -0.73 32.86 -6.55
N GLU A 9 0.26 32.08 -6.99
CA GLU A 9 1.66 32.21 -6.56
C GLU A 9 2.18 33.65 -6.72
N LYS A 10 1.89 34.29 -7.83
CA LYS A 10 2.31 35.66 -8.11
C LYS A 10 1.71 36.64 -7.11
N GLU A 11 0.40 36.53 -6.84
CA GLU A 11 -0.33 37.42 -5.92
C GLU A 11 0.21 37.30 -4.48
N VAL A 12 0.51 36.06 -4.08
CA VAL A 12 1.07 35.79 -2.74
C VAL A 12 2.50 36.30 -2.64
N ARG A 13 3.37 36.04 -3.63
CA ARG A 13 4.78 36.48 -3.62
C ARG A 13 4.92 37.99 -3.68
N GLU A 14 4.00 38.68 -4.33
CA GLU A 14 3.98 40.15 -4.41
C GLU A 14 3.25 40.80 -3.22
N GLY A 15 2.83 40.01 -2.21
CA GLY A 15 2.20 40.49 -0.99
C GLY A 15 0.78 41.02 -1.16
N ARG A 16 0.12 40.77 -2.29
CA ARG A 16 -1.26 41.17 -2.55
C ARG A 16 -2.30 40.23 -1.95
N MET A 17 -1.90 39.03 -1.62
CA MET A 17 -2.75 38.02 -0.98
C MET A 17 -2.01 37.30 0.12
N GLU A 18 -2.61 37.21 1.29
CA GLU A 18 -2.11 36.36 2.36
C GLU A 18 -2.48 34.88 2.05
N TRP A 19 -1.49 34.00 2.15
CA TRP A 19 -1.67 32.57 1.97
C TRP A 19 -1.46 31.82 3.27
N SER A 20 -2.56 31.43 3.89
CA SER A 20 -2.58 30.62 5.12
C SER A 20 -3.46 29.39 4.91
N LYS A 21 -3.45 28.46 5.86
CA LYS A 21 -4.35 27.29 5.84
C LYS A 21 -5.82 27.73 5.86
N GLU A 22 -6.12 28.77 6.61
CA GLU A 22 -7.45 29.37 6.74
C GLU A 22 -7.93 29.98 5.42
N THR A 23 -7.08 30.80 4.81
CA THR A 23 -7.42 31.41 3.49
C THR A 23 -7.56 30.35 2.40
N CYS A 24 -6.75 29.29 2.44
CA CYS A 24 -6.84 28.16 1.53
C CYS A 24 -8.20 27.42 1.67
N ILE A 25 -8.60 27.11 2.89
CA ILE A 25 -9.89 26.46 3.17
C ILE A 25 -11.04 27.33 2.71
N ALA A 26 -11.04 28.61 3.09
CA ALA A 26 -12.09 29.56 2.71
C ALA A 26 -12.21 29.74 1.19
N LEU A 27 -11.08 29.78 0.47
CA LEU A 27 -11.06 29.82 -1.00
C LEU A 27 -11.76 28.61 -1.62
N TYR A 28 -11.41 27.39 -1.18
CA TYR A 28 -12.02 26.20 -1.75
C TYR A 28 -13.49 26.03 -1.37
N ASP A 29 -13.91 26.49 -0.20
CA ASP A 29 -15.32 26.54 0.18
C ASP A 29 -16.10 27.52 -0.69
N SER A 30 -15.54 28.72 -0.96
CA SER A 30 -16.11 29.71 -1.88
C SER A 30 -16.23 29.17 -3.30
N LEU A 31 -15.22 28.44 -3.80
CA LEU A 31 -15.27 27.82 -5.12
C LEU A 31 -16.37 26.75 -5.20
N ALA A 32 -16.53 25.93 -4.18
CA ALA A 32 -17.60 24.94 -4.12
C ALA A 32 -18.99 25.62 -4.14
N GLU A 33 -19.16 26.72 -3.43
CA GLU A 33 -20.40 27.49 -3.43
C GLU A 33 -20.69 28.12 -4.81
N GLN A 34 -19.69 28.72 -5.48
CA GLN A 34 -19.84 29.24 -6.84
C GLN A 34 -20.25 28.14 -7.85
N VAL A 35 -19.66 26.94 -7.72
CA VAL A 35 -20.07 25.79 -8.54
C VAL A 35 -21.52 25.41 -8.26
N ASN A 36 -21.95 25.37 -7.01
CA ASN A 36 -23.34 25.06 -6.65
C ASN A 36 -24.33 26.10 -7.24
N GLN A 37 -23.97 27.38 -7.20
CA GLN A 37 -24.78 28.44 -7.77
C GLN A 37 -24.91 28.32 -9.29
N SER A 38 -23.96 27.72 -10.00
CA SER A 38 -24.00 27.50 -11.44
C SER A 38 -24.89 26.32 -11.87
N PHE A 39 -25.12 25.33 -10.99
CA PHE A 39 -25.85 24.11 -11.35
C PHE A 39 -27.26 24.31 -11.88
N PRO A 40 -28.13 25.17 -11.31
CA PRO A 40 -29.48 25.33 -11.84
C PRO A 40 -29.51 25.75 -13.34
N ALA A 41 -28.68 26.72 -13.73
CA ALA A 41 -28.57 27.14 -15.12
C ALA A 41 -27.92 26.08 -16.01
N PHE A 42 -26.87 25.42 -15.55
CA PHE A 42 -26.22 24.35 -16.27
C PHE A 42 -27.13 23.14 -16.51
N MET A 43 -27.89 22.72 -15.51
CA MET A 43 -28.83 21.61 -15.62
C MET A 43 -30.00 21.91 -16.55
N GLU A 44 -30.47 23.14 -16.54
CA GLU A 44 -31.50 23.62 -17.47
C GLU A 44 -31.01 23.56 -18.93
N GLN A 45 -29.80 24.08 -19.19
CA GLN A 45 -29.26 24.14 -20.55
C GLN A 45 -28.82 22.76 -21.08
N ALA A 46 -28.14 21.96 -20.27
CA ALA A 46 -27.52 20.74 -20.73
C ALA A 46 -28.46 19.53 -20.71
N PHE A 47 -29.44 19.52 -19.81
CA PHE A 47 -30.28 18.34 -19.55
C PHE A 47 -31.78 18.66 -19.59
N HIS A 48 -32.17 19.91 -19.95
CA HIS A 48 -33.55 20.36 -19.96
C HIS A 48 -34.30 20.13 -18.62
N CYS A 49 -33.52 20.13 -17.53
CA CYS A 49 -34.06 19.95 -16.20
C CYS A 49 -34.73 21.26 -15.71
N PRO A 50 -35.90 21.20 -15.07
CA PRO A 50 -36.49 22.38 -14.45
C PRO A 50 -35.50 23.05 -13.50
N ARG A 51 -35.38 24.36 -13.56
CA ARG A 51 -34.35 25.12 -12.83
C ARG A 51 -34.45 24.95 -11.32
N GLU A 52 -35.66 24.79 -10.78
CA GLU A 52 -35.91 24.54 -9.37
C GLU A 52 -35.34 23.19 -8.90
N MET A 53 -35.14 22.25 -9.82
CA MET A 53 -34.54 20.91 -9.50
C MET A 53 -33.01 20.90 -9.64
N GLY A 54 -32.42 21.90 -10.28
CA GLY A 54 -30.98 22.01 -10.47
C GLY A 54 -30.19 22.09 -9.14
N GLY A 55 -30.81 22.57 -8.07
CA GLY A 55 -30.24 22.66 -6.75
C GLY A 55 -30.18 21.32 -5.96
N LEU A 56 -30.70 20.21 -6.52
CA LEU A 56 -30.59 18.89 -5.94
C LEU A 56 -29.17 18.32 -6.06
N ILE A 57 -28.42 18.75 -7.09
CA ILE A 57 -27.00 18.38 -7.24
C ILE A 57 -26.17 19.39 -6.47
N LYS A 58 -25.28 18.86 -5.62
CA LYS A 58 -24.36 19.67 -4.82
C LYS A 58 -22.93 19.21 -4.98
N ALA A 59 -22.03 20.13 -5.22
CA ALA A 59 -20.59 19.93 -5.07
C ALA A 59 -20.20 20.25 -3.64
N GLY A 60 -19.50 19.35 -2.99
CA GLY A 60 -18.95 19.55 -1.66
C GLY A 60 -17.42 19.50 -1.71
N ARG A 61 -16.78 20.37 -0.96
CA ARG A 61 -15.35 20.25 -0.71
C ARG A 61 -15.13 19.12 0.31
N GLU A 62 -14.56 18.02 -0.15
CA GLU A 62 -14.30 16.87 0.71
C GLU A 62 -13.07 17.08 1.60
N THR A 63 -11.92 17.42 0.99
CA THR A 63 -10.64 17.44 1.70
C THR A 63 -9.79 18.62 1.26
N VAL A 64 -9.22 19.36 2.23
CA VAL A 64 -8.10 20.27 2.00
C VAL A 64 -6.85 19.64 2.59
N ALA A 65 -5.75 19.66 1.85
CA ALA A 65 -4.47 19.12 2.24
C ALA A 65 -3.37 20.16 2.01
N ASP A 66 -2.39 20.21 2.91
CA ASP A 66 -1.23 21.11 2.80
C ASP A 66 -0.07 20.45 2.05
N ARG A 67 -0.01 19.12 2.03
CA ARG A 67 1.01 18.33 1.31
C ARG A 67 0.40 17.10 0.69
N GLY A 68 0.99 16.65 -0.43
CA GLY A 68 0.53 15.45 -1.12
C GLY A 68 1.62 14.78 -1.93
N LEU A 69 1.58 13.45 -1.96
CA LEU A 69 2.35 12.59 -2.84
C LEU A 69 1.40 11.96 -3.85
N PHE A 70 1.56 12.28 -5.13
CA PHE A 70 0.74 11.76 -6.23
C PHE A 70 1.60 10.87 -7.12
N ILE A 71 1.39 9.57 -7.07
CA ILE A 71 2.19 8.58 -7.81
C ILE A 71 1.58 8.34 -9.20
N THR A 72 0.33 7.90 -9.23
CA THR A 72 -0.45 7.73 -10.46
C THR A 72 -1.94 7.92 -10.17
N LYS A 73 -2.78 7.82 -11.20
CA LYS A 73 -4.24 7.80 -11.05
C LYS A 73 -4.67 6.77 -9.99
N LYS A 74 -5.45 7.19 -9.01
CA LYS A 74 -5.94 6.41 -7.87
C LYS A 74 -4.84 5.91 -6.90
N ARG A 75 -3.60 6.39 -7.03
CA ARG A 75 -2.50 6.06 -6.11
C ARG A 75 -1.86 7.34 -5.61
N TYR A 76 -2.25 7.78 -4.44
CA TYR A 76 -1.79 9.03 -3.83
C TYR A 76 -1.96 9.00 -2.31
N ALA A 77 -1.26 9.90 -1.65
CA ALA A 77 -1.47 10.21 -0.25
C ALA A 77 -1.39 11.71 -0.02
N VAL A 78 -2.16 12.21 0.94
CA VAL A 78 -2.18 13.63 1.32
C VAL A 78 -2.18 13.77 2.84
N ASN A 79 -1.59 14.85 3.33
CA ASN A 79 -1.81 15.29 4.70
C ASN A 79 -3.06 16.18 4.75
N ALA A 80 -4.19 15.60 5.14
CA ALA A 80 -5.46 16.30 5.22
C ALA A 80 -5.47 17.20 6.46
N ILE A 81 -5.64 18.51 6.25
CA ILE A 81 -5.79 19.51 7.31
C ILE A 81 -7.25 19.81 7.63
N ASP A 82 -8.15 19.56 6.66
CA ASP A 82 -9.59 19.68 6.84
C ASP A 82 -10.31 18.60 6.01
N ILE A 83 -11.33 17.98 6.59
CA ILE A 83 -12.24 17.04 5.91
C ILE A 83 -13.67 17.48 6.20
N GLU A 84 -14.41 17.85 5.15
CA GLU A 84 -15.83 18.23 5.22
C GLU A 84 -16.11 19.33 6.28
N GLY A 85 -15.20 20.31 6.41
CA GLY A 85 -15.32 21.42 7.36
C GLY A 85 -14.78 21.10 8.76
N LYS A 86 -14.29 19.89 9.01
CA LYS A 86 -13.67 19.52 10.27
C LYS A 86 -12.15 19.68 10.21
N ARG A 87 -11.60 20.59 10.99
CA ARG A 87 -10.16 20.80 11.13
C ARG A 87 -9.48 19.60 11.82
N LEU A 88 -8.36 19.18 11.28
CA LEU A 88 -7.58 18.02 11.74
C LEU A 88 -6.17 18.40 12.23
N ASP A 89 -5.73 19.61 11.93
CA ASP A 89 -4.43 20.15 12.30
C ASP A 89 -4.50 21.09 13.54
N VAL A 90 -5.33 20.71 14.51
CA VAL A 90 -5.55 21.42 15.77
C VAL A 90 -4.80 20.73 16.91
N GLU A 91 -4.60 21.43 18.01
CA GLU A 91 -3.99 20.88 19.24
C GLU A 91 -2.59 20.28 19.01
N GLY A 92 -1.76 20.92 18.19
CA GLY A 92 -0.38 20.49 17.89
C GLY A 92 -0.27 19.35 16.89
N LYS A 93 -1.38 18.89 16.29
CA LYS A 93 -1.37 17.91 15.20
C LYS A 93 -1.05 18.59 13.87
N ILE A 94 -0.33 17.88 13.00
CA ILE A 94 0.02 18.36 11.65
C ILE A 94 -1.08 18.08 10.61
N GLY A 95 -2.14 17.36 10.99
CA GLY A 95 -3.19 16.87 10.11
C GLY A 95 -3.36 15.35 10.19
N LYS A 96 -4.00 14.76 9.20
CA LYS A 96 -4.23 13.30 9.10
C LYS A 96 -3.83 12.78 7.73
N THR A 97 -2.97 11.76 7.71
CA THR A 97 -2.60 11.08 6.47
C THR A 97 -3.80 10.32 5.89
N LYS A 98 -4.20 10.70 4.67
CA LYS A 98 -5.21 10.01 3.85
C LYS A 98 -4.51 9.39 2.66
N ALA A 99 -4.47 8.07 2.57
CA ALA A 99 -3.81 7.33 1.51
C ALA A 99 -4.81 6.47 0.72
N THR A 100 -4.70 6.45 -0.60
CA THR A 100 -5.54 5.71 -1.53
C THR A 100 -4.68 4.90 -2.48
N GLY A 101 -5.03 3.61 -2.67
CA GLY A 101 -4.41 2.72 -3.65
C GLY A 101 -2.94 2.38 -3.41
N LEU A 102 -2.37 2.74 -2.26
CA LEU A 102 -0.99 2.45 -1.89
C LEU A 102 -0.86 1.09 -1.21
N ASP A 103 0.32 0.50 -1.30
CA ASP A 103 0.63 -0.84 -0.77
C ASP A 103 0.40 -0.95 0.75
N LEU A 104 0.54 0.14 1.50
CA LEU A 104 0.25 0.20 2.93
C LEU A 104 -1.24 -0.08 3.31
N LYS A 105 -2.15 -0.10 2.32
CA LYS A 105 -3.57 -0.43 2.49
C LYS A 105 -3.96 -1.79 1.92
N ARG A 106 -3.02 -2.50 1.31
CA ARG A 106 -3.30 -3.76 0.61
C ARG A 106 -3.19 -4.95 1.56
N SER A 107 -4.14 -5.87 1.46
CA SER A 107 -4.18 -7.09 2.27
C SER A 107 -3.09 -8.12 1.91
N ASP A 108 -2.41 -7.95 0.77
CA ASP A 108 -1.31 -8.80 0.32
C ASP A 108 0.08 -8.23 0.67
N THR A 109 0.12 -7.15 1.44
CA THR A 109 1.34 -6.58 2.03
C THR A 109 1.41 -7.01 3.50
N PRO A 110 2.55 -7.55 3.98
CA PRO A 110 2.72 -7.89 5.38
C PRO A 110 2.49 -6.69 6.31
N LYS A 111 1.92 -6.93 7.49
CA LYS A 111 1.55 -5.86 8.42
C LYS A 111 2.75 -4.99 8.82
N VAL A 112 3.89 -5.61 9.10
CA VAL A 112 5.13 -4.88 9.43
C VAL A 112 5.58 -3.94 8.30
N ILE A 113 5.39 -4.35 7.05
CA ILE A 113 5.69 -3.51 5.89
C ILE A 113 4.66 -2.39 5.73
N GLN A 114 3.39 -2.65 5.99
CA GLN A 114 2.35 -1.60 5.97
C GLN A 114 2.66 -0.51 7.00
N GLU A 115 3.05 -0.89 8.21
CA GLU A 115 3.42 0.02 9.30
C GLU A 115 4.67 0.83 8.93
N PHE A 116 5.69 0.18 8.40
CA PHE A 116 6.90 0.83 7.91
C PHE A 116 6.62 1.82 6.76
N LEU A 117 5.86 1.42 5.74
CA LEU A 117 5.50 2.31 4.63
C LEU A 117 4.66 3.51 5.12
N LEU A 118 3.81 3.32 6.13
CA LEU A 118 3.07 4.41 6.74
C LEU A 118 3.99 5.36 7.51
N GLU A 119 4.99 4.85 8.22
CA GLU A 119 6.02 5.66 8.89
C GLU A 119 6.76 6.53 7.87
N ILE A 120 7.29 5.93 6.80
CA ILE A 120 8.00 6.64 5.72
C ILE A 120 7.11 7.71 5.08
N LEU A 121 5.86 7.36 4.78
CA LEU A 121 4.90 8.29 4.19
C LEU A 121 4.61 9.48 5.13
N ASN A 122 4.44 9.23 6.42
CA ASN A 122 4.20 10.29 7.41
C ASN A 122 5.42 11.22 7.53
N LYS A 123 6.64 10.67 7.56
CA LYS A 123 7.88 11.46 7.55
C LYS A 123 7.95 12.33 6.28
N LEU A 124 7.66 11.76 5.11
CA LEU A 124 7.67 12.49 3.85
C LEU A 124 6.65 13.64 3.83
N LEU A 125 5.42 13.37 4.25
CA LEU A 125 4.36 14.39 4.33
C LEU A 125 4.63 15.43 5.42
N ALA A 126 5.38 15.10 6.46
CA ALA A 126 5.88 16.07 7.46
C ALA A 126 7.01 16.97 6.91
N GLY A 127 7.62 16.59 5.78
CA GLY A 127 8.70 17.35 5.14
C GLY A 127 10.09 16.94 5.60
N THR A 128 10.23 15.72 6.11
CA THR A 128 11.52 15.11 6.44
C THR A 128 12.41 15.05 5.19
N GLY A 129 13.67 15.37 5.33
CA GLY A 129 14.64 15.37 4.24
C GLY A 129 14.92 13.97 3.69
N ARG A 130 15.41 13.90 2.42
CA ARG A 130 15.76 12.66 1.74
C ARG A 130 16.70 11.78 2.56
N GLU A 131 17.78 12.38 3.09
CA GLU A 131 18.84 11.63 3.78
C GLU A 131 18.31 10.85 4.99
N GLU A 132 17.47 11.50 5.81
CA GLU A 132 16.86 10.83 6.97
C GLU A 132 15.91 9.71 6.56
N ILE A 133 15.14 9.89 5.48
CA ILE A 133 14.24 8.84 4.96
C ILE A 133 15.04 7.66 4.43
N VAL A 134 16.11 7.91 3.66
CA VAL A 134 16.99 6.87 3.12
C VAL A 134 17.67 6.10 4.26
N GLU A 135 18.15 6.78 5.29
CA GLU A 135 18.77 6.11 6.43
C GLU A 135 17.76 5.23 7.19
N ARG A 136 16.55 5.72 7.40
CA ARG A 136 15.49 4.90 8.03
C ARG A 136 15.13 3.66 7.20
N ILE A 137 15.19 3.75 5.86
CA ILE A 137 14.97 2.59 4.98
C ILE A 137 16.08 1.56 5.18
N LYS A 138 17.34 1.98 5.27
CA LYS A 138 18.49 1.07 5.51
C LYS A 138 18.36 0.38 6.88
N GLU A 139 18.05 1.14 7.94
CA GLU A 139 17.82 0.58 9.27
C GLU A 139 16.74 -0.50 9.24
N PHE A 140 15.59 -0.20 8.61
CA PHE A 140 14.50 -1.15 8.50
C PHE A 140 14.89 -2.42 7.72
N LYS A 141 15.65 -2.27 6.64
CA LYS A 141 16.14 -3.43 5.88
C LYS A 141 17.05 -4.30 6.73
N TYR A 142 17.94 -3.71 7.51
CA TYR A 142 18.78 -4.41 8.44
C TYR A 142 17.96 -5.18 9.48
N GLU A 143 16.98 -4.52 10.13
CA GLU A 143 16.04 -5.15 11.07
C GLU A 143 15.23 -6.28 10.41
N PHE A 144 14.87 -6.11 9.13
CA PHE A 144 14.10 -7.11 8.38
C PHE A 144 14.95 -8.32 8.00
N THR A 145 16.22 -8.12 7.68
CA THR A 145 17.18 -9.20 7.35
C THR A 145 17.39 -10.15 8.51
N ASP A 146 17.37 -9.67 9.75
CA ASP A 146 17.52 -10.49 10.96
C ASP A 146 16.30 -11.36 11.30
N ARG A 147 15.15 -11.13 10.63
CA ARG A 147 13.95 -11.93 10.87
C ARG A 147 14.09 -13.35 10.32
N PRO A 148 13.44 -14.35 10.95
CA PRO A 148 13.35 -15.69 10.38
C PRO A 148 12.72 -15.67 8.98
N GLY A 149 13.20 -16.52 8.07
CA GLY A 149 12.74 -16.54 6.68
C GLY A 149 11.22 -16.71 6.52
N TRP A 150 10.57 -17.45 7.41
CA TRP A 150 9.12 -17.64 7.38
C TRP A 150 8.32 -16.36 7.74
N GLU A 151 8.91 -15.39 8.43
CA GLU A 151 8.28 -14.10 8.76
C GLU A 151 8.38 -13.08 7.63
N LYS A 152 9.21 -13.35 6.61
CA LYS A 152 9.44 -12.48 5.45
C LYS A 152 8.46 -12.70 4.30
N GLY A 153 7.58 -13.72 4.42
CA GLY A 153 6.64 -14.08 3.38
C GLY A 153 5.53 -13.07 3.16
N SER A 154 4.83 -13.21 2.03
CA SER A 154 3.72 -12.34 1.63
C SER A 154 2.36 -12.98 1.95
N PRO A 155 1.42 -12.25 2.56
CA PRO A 155 0.07 -12.76 2.78
C PRO A 155 -0.70 -12.87 1.46
N LYS A 156 -1.38 -14.00 1.27
CA LYS A 156 -2.25 -14.26 0.12
C LYS A 156 -3.51 -15.00 0.56
N ARG A 157 -4.57 -14.93 -0.25
CA ARG A 157 -5.75 -15.77 -0.09
C ARG A 157 -5.70 -16.88 -1.14
N VAL A 158 -5.91 -18.12 -0.71
CA VAL A 158 -5.91 -19.29 -1.59
C VAL A 158 -7.34 -19.57 -2.05
N ASN A 159 -7.56 -19.52 -3.37
CA ASN A 159 -8.84 -19.83 -3.97
C ASN A 159 -8.66 -20.93 -5.01
N ASN A 160 -9.70 -21.79 -5.19
CA ASN A 160 -9.72 -22.91 -6.12
C ASN A 160 -8.61 -23.97 -5.88
N LEU A 161 -8.16 -24.14 -4.64
CA LEU A 161 -7.11 -25.09 -4.27
C LEU A 161 -7.49 -26.52 -4.70
N THR A 162 -8.73 -26.94 -4.40
CA THR A 162 -9.26 -28.27 -4.75
C THR A 162 -9.25 -28.47 -6.24
N LYS A 163 -9.78 -27.51 -7.01
CA LYS A 163 -9.81 -27.58 -8.47
C LYS A 163 -8.43 -27.80 -9.08
N TYR A 164 -7.46 -26.97 -8.68
CA TYR A 164 -6.09 -27.07 -9.20
C TYR A 164 -5.37 -28.34 -8.74
N GLY A 165 -5.62 -28.80 -7.52
CA GLY A 165 -5.06 -30.04 -7.00
C GLY A 165 -5.60 -31.28 -7.73
N GLU A 166 -6.89 -31.31 -8.10
CA GLU A 166 -7.48 -32.38 -8.90
C GLU A 166 -6.99 -32.34 -10.34
N GLU A 167 -6.88 -31.16 -10.95
CA GLU A 167 -6.34 -30.98 -12.29
C GLU A 167 -4.89 -31.48 -12.37
N GLU A 168 -4.05 -31.15 -11.40
CA GLU A 168 -2.67 -31.62 -11.34
C GLU A 168 -2.57 -33.14 -11.21
N LYS A 169 -3.40 -33.77 -10.37
CA LYS A 169 -3.48 -35.24 -10.27
C LYS A 169 -3.89 -35.90 -11.56
N ARG A 170 -4.83 -35.31 -12.30
CA ARG A 170 -5.34 -35.86 -13.55
C ARG A 170 -4.37 -35.68 -14.72
N LEU A 171 -3.71 -34.52 -14.84
CA LEU A 171 -2.92 -34.14 -16.01
C LEU A 171 -1.41 -34.17 -15.78
N GLY A 172 -0.96 -34.50 -14.56
CA GLY A 172 0.45 -34.46 -14.17
C GLY A 172 1.01 -33.02 -13.99
N LYS A 173 0.25 -32.01 -14.44
CA LYS A 173 0.58 -30.59 -14.28
C LYS A 173 -0.71 -29.75 -14.31
N ALA A 174 -0.71 -28.61 -13.62
CA ALA A 174 -1.75 -27.60 -13.71
C ALA A 174 -1.12 -26.22 -13.85
N ASN A 175 -1.72 -25.38 -14.70
CA ASN A 175 -1.37 -23.97 -14.77
C ASN A 175 -2.10 -23.23 -13.65
N MET A 176 -1.44 -23.04 -12.51
CA MET A 176 -2.03 -22.43 -11.33
C MET A 176 -1.23 -21.24 -10.84
N PRO A 177 -1.87 -20.28 -10.11
CA PRO A 177 -1.15 -19.18 -9.46
C PRO A 177 -0.10 -19.69 -8.46
N GLY A 178 1.04 -19.01 -8.38
CA GLY A 178 2.17 -19.44 -7.52
C GLY A 178 1.80 -19.61 -6.03
N HIS A 179 0.91 -18.79 -5.49
CA HIS A 179 0.45 -18.92 -4.10
C HIS A 179 -0.44 -20.15 -3.86
N VAL A 180 -1.17 -20.62 -4.89
CA VAL A 180 -1.94 -21.87 -4.80
C VAL A 180 -0.98 -23.05 -4.83
N ARG A 181 0.05 -23.02 -5.68
CA ARG A 181 1.11 -24.04 -5.68
C ARG A 181 1.84 -24.08 -4.33
N ALA A 182 2.19 -22.94 -3.78
CA ALA A 182 2.83 -22.87 -2.45
C ALA A 182 1.95 -23.51 -1.36
N ALA A 183 0.63 -23.34 -1.42
CA ALA A 183 -0.30 -23.95 -0.48
C ALA A 183 -0.41 -25.48 -0.68
N LEU A 184 -0.38 -25.95 -1.92
CA LEU A 184 -0.33 -27.41 -2.23
C LEU A 184 0.99 -28.02 -1.73
N ASN A 185 2.11 -27.30 -1.84
CA ASN A 185 3.41 -27.74 -1.33
C ASN A 185 3.39 -27.94 0.19
N TRP A 186 2.77 -27.03 0.95
CA TRP A 186 2.53 -27.21 2.37
C TRP A 186 1.74 -28.49 2.68
N ASN A 187 0.58 -28.65 2.04
CA ASN A 187 -0.25 -29.81 2.26
C ASN A 187 0.44 -31.13 1.85
N THR A 188 1.33 -31.08 0.87
CA THR A 188 2.13 -32.21 0.44
C THR A 188 3.23 -32.52 1.45
N MET A 189 4.00 -31.52 1.90
CA MET A 189 5.05 -31.71 2.90
C MET A 189 4.48 -32.21 4.22
N ARG A 190 3.36 -31.65 4.67
CA ARG A 190 2.64 -32.10 5.85
C ARG A 190 2.34 -33.62 5.80
N ARG A 191 1.86 -34.12 4.65
CA ARG A 191 1.61 -35.56 4.44
C ARG A 191 2.90 -36.37 4.41
N MET A 192 3.93 -35.88 3.72
CA MET A 192 5.25 -36.56 3.65
C MET A 192 5.90 -36.71 5.00
N GLN A 193 5.72 -35.73 5.88
CA GLN A 193 6.25 -35.74 7.24
C GLN A 193 5.36 -36.48 8.26
N GLY A 194 4.19 -36.98 7.84
CA GLY A 194 3.22 -37.60 8.73
C GLY A 194 2.67 -36.64 9.78
N ASP A 195 2.71 -35.34 9.51
CA ASP A 195 2.26 -34.29 10.43
C ASP A 195 0.73 -34.18 10.40
N ASN A 196 0.10 -34.66 11.43
CA ASN A 196 -1.36 -34.61 11.62
C ASN A 196 -1.80 -33.45 12.54
N TYR A 197 -0.87 -32.69 13.08
CA TYR A 197 -1.13 -31.61 14.04
C TYR A 197 -1.25 -30.26 13.36
N SER A 198 -0.38 -29.98 12.39
CA SER A 198 -0.43 -28.71 11.66
C SER A 198 -1.70 -28.59 10.82
N MET A 199 -2.17 -27.37 10.67
CA MET A 199 -3.40 -27.06 9.95
C MET A 199 -3.28 -27.38 8.46
N GLN A 200 -4.26 -28.05 7.88
CA GLN A 200 -4.36 -28.25 6.44
C GLN A 200 -4.88 -26.96 5.78
N ILE A 201 -4.22 -26.51 4.71
CA ILE A 201 -4.72 -25.40 3.92
C ILE A 201 -5.89 -25.88 3.05
N VAL A 202 -7.01 -25.15 3.09
CA VAL A 202 -8.21 -25.38 2.28
C VAL A 202 -8.60 -24.09 1.53
N ASP A 203 -9.58 -24.23 0.62
CA ASP A 203 -10.08 -23.09 -0.16
C ASP A 203 -10.54 -21.93 0.74
N GLY A 204 -10.23 -20.71 0.32
CA GLY A 204 -10.60 -19.47 1.02
C GLY A 204 -9.68 -19.06 2.17
N MET A 205 -8.74 -19.91 2.59
CA MET A 205 -7.83 -19.60 3.68
C MET A 205 -6.83 -18.50 3.30
N LYS A 206 -6.45 -17.72 4.32
CA LYS A 206 -5.30 -16.81 4.23
C LYS A 206 -4.03 -17.57 4.57
N VAL A 207 -2.99 -17.33 3.81
CA VAL A 207 -1.68 -17.97 3.96
C VAL A 207 -0.57 -16.95 3.84
N ILE A 208 0.59 -17.25 4.42
CA ILE A 208 1.84 -16.54 4.16
C ILE A 208 2.64 -17.38 3.16
N VAL A 209 3.01 -16.77 2.04
CA VAL A 209 3.81 -17.40 0.98
C VAL A 209 5.26 -17.00 1.14
N CYS A 210 6.13 -17.99 1.32
CA CYS A 210 7.58 -17.82 1.44
C CYS A 210 8.26 -18.37 0.18
N LYS A 211 9.31 -17.70 -0.26
CA LYS A 211 10.18 -18.15 -1.35
C LYS A 211 11.22 -19.12 -0.83
N LEU A 212 11.62 -20.05 -1.69
CA LEU A 212 12.62 -21.06 -1.36
C LEU A 212 13.78 -20.99 -2.35
N LYS A 213 14.99 -21.10 -1.84
CA LYS A 213 16.20 -21.36 -2.64
C LYS A 213 16.08 -22.72 -3.35
N SER A 214 16.99 -22.99 -4.27
CA SER A 214 17.09 -24.29 -4.91
C SER A 214 17.13 -25.40 -3.85
N ASN A 215 16.29 -26.42 -4.01
CA ASN A 215 16.13 -27.51 -3.06
C ASN A 215 15.81 -28.83 -3.79
N PRO A 216 16.01 -30.01 -3.14
CA PRO A 216 15.79 -31.31 -3.77
C PRO A 216 14.36 -31.58 -4.23
N LEU A 217 13.36 -30.84 -3.70
CA LEU A 217 11.95 -30.98 -4.08
C LEU A 217 11.62 -30.21 -5.36
N GLY A 218 12.52 -29.35 -5.84
CA GLY A 218 12.30 -28.46 -6.99
C GLY A 218 11.23 -27.40 -6.77
N TRP A 219 10.91 -27.09 -5.51
CA TRP A 219 9.91 -26.09 -5.17
C TRP A 219 10.53 -24.69 -5.07
N THR A 220 9.87 -23.70 -5.65
CA THR A 220 10.29 -22.29 -5.58
C THR A 220 9.60 -21.52 -4.47
N SER A 221 8.56 -22.09 -3.86
CA SER A 221 7.81 -21.45 -2.78
C SER A 221 7.02 -22.46 -1.97
N ILE A 222 6.71 -22.11 -0.74
CA ILE A 222 5.82 -22.83 0.15
C ILE A 222 4.97 -21.81 0.90
N ALA A 223 3.76 -22.20 1.35
CA ALA A 223 2.93 -21.33 2.16
C ALA A 223 2.57 -22.01 3.48
N TYR A 224 2.21 -21.23 4.48
CA TYR A 224 1.61 -21.72 5.71
C TYR A 224 0.34 -20.93 6.07
N PRO A 225 -0.63 -21.52 6.78
CA PRO A 225 -1.83 -20.83 7.22
C PRO A 225 -1.49 -19.67 8.16
N THR A 226 -2.13 -18.49 7.98
CA THR A 226 -1.91 -17.34 8.90
C THR A 226 -2.33 -17.65 10.35
N ASP A 227 -3.23 -18.60 10.52
CA ASP A 227 -3.78 -18.99 11.83
C ASP A 227 -3.01 -20.17 12.47
N GLU A 228 -1.93 -20.64 11.82
CA GLU A 228 -1.05 -21.65 12.38
C GLU A 228 -0.18 -21.05 13.49
N LEU A 229 -0.46 -21.43 14.73
CA LEU A 229 0.21 -20.86 15.90
C LEU A 229 1.63 -21.40 16.12
N HIS A 230 1.86 -22.63 15.68
CA HIS A 230 3.12 -23.33 15.91
C HIS A 230 3.64 -23.95 14.63
N LEU A 231 4.53 -23.24 13.95
CA LEU A 231 5.17 -23.77 12.74
C LEU A 231 6.01 -25.00 13.07
N PRO A 232 5.80 -26.14 12.40
CA PRO A 232 6.52 -27.37 12.66
C PRO A 232 8.04 -27.22 12.33
N ALA A 233 8.87 -28.03 12.97
CA ALA A 233 10.32 -27.98 12.76
C ALA A 233 10.69 -28.17 11.28
N TRP A 234 10.08 -29.15 10.60
CA TRP A 234 10.31 -29.42 9.19
C TRP A 234 10.08 -28.21 8.29
N PHE A 235 9.17 -27.29 8.67
CA PHE A 235 8.92 -26.07 7.92
C PHE A 235 9.98 -25.02 8.21
N ARG A 236 10.34 -24.82 9.47
CA ARG A 236 11.33 -23.80 9.89
C ARG A 236 12.74 -24.07 9.36
N GLU A 237 13.05 -25.34 9.06
CA GLU A 237 14.33 -25.79 8.51
C GLU A 237 14.43 -25.69 6.98
N LEU A 238 13.37 -25.24 6.30
CA LEU A 238 13.40 -25.09 4.86
C LEU A 238 14.37 -23.98 4.42
N PRO A 239 14.98 -24.13 3.24
CA PRO A 239 15.93 -23.15 2.72
C PRO A 239 15.20 -21.92 2.14
N PHE A 240 14.81 -21.00 3.00
CA PHE A 240 14.14 -19.77 2.58
C PHE A 240 15.05 -18.88 1.74
N ASP A 241 14.49 -18.24 0.71
CA ASP A 241 15.17 -17.24 -0.09
C ASP A 241 14.89 -15.85 0.46
N ASP A 242 15.67 -15.48 1.48
CA ASP A 242 15.53 -14.20 2.17
C ASP A 242 15.75 -13.03 1.22
N SER A 243 16.72 -13.13 0.32
CA SER A 243 17.05 -12.06 -0.64
C SER A 243 15.91 -11.81 -1.63
N GLU A 244 15.31 -12.86 -2.20
CA GLU A 244 14.16 -12.71 -3.12
C GLU A 244 12.93 -12.14 -2.38
N MET A 245 12.71 -12.57 -1.12
CA MET A 245 11.60 -12.03 -0.32
C MET A 245 11.83 -10.56 0.05
N GLU A 246 13.04 -10.19 0.48
CA GLU A 246 13.39 -8.80 0.77
C GLU A 246 13.21 -7.91 -0.46
N ALA A 247 13.77 -8.30 -1.60
CA ALA A 247 13.63 -7.55 -2.86
C ALA A 247 12.15 -7.33 -3.25
N THR A 248 11.30 -8.36 -3.06
CA THR A 248 9.88 -8.27 -3.44
C THR A 248 9.04 -7.53 -2.41
N VAL A 249 9.27 -7.79 -1.13
CA VAL A 249 8.39 -7.37 -0.03
C VAL A 249 8.81 -6.02 0.56
N VAL A 250 10.09 -5.68 0.52
CA VAL A 250 10.62 -4.38 1.00
C VAL A 250 10.92 -3.48 -0.18
N ASP A 251 11.94 -3.81 -0.99
CA ASP A 251 12.45 -2.92 -2.04
C ASP A 251 11.38 -2.57 -3.06
N GLY A 252 10.68 -3.56 -3.61
CA GLY A 252 9.60 -3.31 -4.56
C GLY A 252 8.44 -2.46 -3.99
N LYS A 253 8.21 -2.49 -2.67
CA LYS A 253 7.19 -1.66 -2.03
C LYS A 253 7.68 -0.24 -1.75
N VAL A 254 8.93 -0.09 -1.38
CA VAL A 254 9.59 1.22 -1.24
C VAL A 254 9.64 1.93 -2.59
N ASP A 255 10.05 1.23 -3.65
CA ASP A 255 10.06 1.77 -5.02
C ASP A 255 8.67 2.18 -5.50
N ASN A 256 7.66 1.37 -5.20
CA ASN A 256 6.26 1.71 -5.51
C ASN A 256 5.76 2.98 -4.80
N LEU A 257 6.33 3.32 -3.65
CA LEU A 257 5.97 4.50 -2.87
C LEU A 257 6.80 5.73 -3.27
N LEU A 258 8.11 5.58 -3.41
CA LEU A 258 9.05 6.69 -3.53
C LEU A 258 9.59 6.90 -4.96
N GLY A 259 9.36 5.96 -5.87
CA GLY A 259 9.91 6.01 -7.23
C GLY A 259 9.52 7.28 -8.03
N VAL A 260 8.39 7.91 -7.69
CA VAL A 260 7.97 9.18 -8.31
C VAL A 260 8.86 10.37 -7.93
N LEU A 261 9.67 10.24 -6.88
CA LEU A 261 10.52 11.32 -6.36
C LEU A 261 11.89 11.39 -7.07
N ASP A 262 12.17 10.45 -8.00
CA ASP A 262 13.45 10.31 -8.69
C ASP A 262 14.66 10.30 -7.73
N TRP A 263 14.46 9.74 -6.54
CA TRP A 263 15.53 9.57 -5.58
C TRP A 263 16.37 8.35 -5.97
N ASP A 264 17.68 8.54 -6.02
CA ASP A 264 18.58 7.39 -6.08
C ASP A 264 18.54 6.66 -4.74
N LEU A 265 17.79 5.56 -4.71
CA LEU A 265 17.66 4.66 -3.57
C LEU A 265 18.68 3.51 -3.66
N GLY A 266 19.53 3.45 -4.71
CA GLY A 266 20.46 2.36 -4.96
C GLY A 266 21.40 2.05 -3.79
N ALA A 267 21.83 3.08 -3.06
CA ALA A 267 22.61 2.89 -1.84
C ALA A 267 21.79 2.31 -0.65
N ALA A 268 20.46 2.43 -0.69
CA ALA A 268 19.57 1.86 0.32
C ALA A 268 19.04 0.47 -0.07
N THR A 269 19.07 0.13 -1.38
CA THR A 269 18.55 -1.13 -1.91
C THR A 269 19.65 -2.17 -2.19
N ASN A 270 20.91 -1.77 -2.34
CA ASN A 270 22.04 -2.69 -2.56
C ASN A 270 22.74 -3.06 -1.23
N THR A 271 22.34 -4.17 -0.65
CA THR A 271 23.03 -4.80 0.51
C THR A 271 24.31 -5.56 0.08
N GLU A 272 24.55 -5.75 -1.21
CA GLU A 272 25.66 -6.58 -1.71
C GLU A 272 27.05 -5.89 -1.72
N ASN A 273 27.16 -4.60 -1.39
CA ASN A 273 28.42 -3.86 -1.48
C ASN A 273 29.07 -3.46 -0.12
N GLN A 274 28.86 -4.21 0.93
CA GLN A 274 29.53 -3.97 2.24
C GLN A 274 30.24 -5.21 2.78
N PHE A 275 31.04 -5.88 1.93
CA PHE A 275 32.09 -6.80 2.42
C PHE A 275 33.37 -6.61 1.59
#